data_78a98627a4db8e5433fe3d7e28e1a1ef
#
_entry.id   78a98627a4db8e5433fe3d7e28e1a1ef
#
_cell.length_a   1.000
_cell.length_b   1.000
_cell.length_c   1.000
_cell.angle_alpha   90.00
_cell.angle_beta   90.00
_cell.angle_gamma   90.00
#
_symmetry.space_group_name_H-M   'P 1'
#
loop_
_entity.id
_entity.type
_entity.pdbx_description
1 polymer ?
#
loop_
_entity_poly.entity_id
_entity_poly.type
_entity_poly.pdbx_seq_one_letter_code
_entity_poly.pdbx_strand_id
1 'polypeptide(L)'
;MAETPKDQFRDPREPKDSKDQQVQIKADEKELLGQYANLVVIHHNAEEFTLNFVYVFPTVPQGKLVSSLIVSPAHAKRVLRALQENIARYEVQFGPIKEGAVPVQEPNVGFVQ
;
A
#
# COMPACT_ATOMS: atom_id res chain seq x y z
N MET A 1 20.87 33.18 -24.50
CA MET A 1 20.58 33.54 -23.12
C MET A 1 20.45 32.27 -22.29
N ALA A 2 21.24 32.20 -21.25
CA ALA A 2 21.12 31.03 -20.37
C ALA A 2 19.82 31.07 -19.60
N GLU A 3 19.09 30.00 -19.67
CA GLU A 3 17.84 29.87 -18.93
C GLU A 3 18.17 29.57 -17.47
N THR A 4 17.60 30.33 -16.56
CA THR A 4 17.80 30.07 -15.15
C THR A 4 17.05 28.84 -14.73
N PRO A 5 17.69 27.91 -14.02
CA PRO A 5 16.99 26.72 -13.56
C PRO A 5 15.77 27.07 -12.72
N LYS A 6 14.71 26.32 -12.88
CA LYS A 6 13.46 26.56 -12.17
C LYS A 6 13.64 26.54 -10.67
N ASP A 7 14.48 25.66 -10.17
CA ASP A 7 14.72 25.52 -8.74
C ASP A 7 15.38 26.72 -8.12
N GLN A 8 16.06 27.58 -8.89
CA GLN A 8 16.63 28.81 -8.38
C GLN A 8 15.56 29.85 -8.05
N PHE A 9 14.40 29.78 -8.69
CA PHE A 9 13.30 30.71 -8.48
C PHE A 9 12.16 30.10 -7.68
N ARG A 10 12.36 28.90 -7.19
CA ARG A 10 11.28 28.24 -6.44
C ARG A 10 11.09 28.89 -5.08
N ASP A 11 9.84 29.16 -4.75
CA ASP A 11 9.48 29.62 -3.43
C ASP A 11 9.84 28.53 -2.41
N PRO A 12 10.63 28.88 -1.37
CA PRO A 12 10.98 27.87 -0.35
C PRO A 12 9.80 27.25 0.36
N ARG A 13 8.63 27.88 0.30
CA ARG A 13 7.43 27.35 0.93
C ARG A 13 6.70 26.36 0.06
N GLU A 14 7.02 26.28 -1.21
CA GLU A 14 6.41 25.33 -2.12
C GLU A 14 6.96 23.94 -1.91
N PRO A 15 6.09 22.91 -1.94
CA PRO A 15 6.57 21.54 -1.91
C PRO A 15 7.44 21.29 -3.14
N LYS A 16 8.52 20.56 -2.95
CA LYS A 16 9.37 20.21 -4.08
C LYS A 16 8.64 19.26 -5.02
N ASP A 17 8.77 19.50 -6.31
CA ASP A 17 8.28 18.61 -7.34
C ASP A 17 8.98 17.25 -7.21
N SER A 18 8.27 16.17 -7.47
CA SER A 18 8.84 14.82 -7.46
C SER A 18 10.01 14.68 -8.43
N LYS A 19 10.03 15.48 -9.50
CA LYS A 19 11.15 15.50 -10.44
C LYS A 19 12.43 16.08 -9.85
N ASP A 20 12.29 16.99 -8.88
CA ASP A 20 13.42 17.64 -8.24
C ASP A 20 13.88 16.91 -6.99
N GLN A 21 13.04 16.01 -6.48
CA GLN A 21 13.34 15.22 -5.30
C GLN A 21 13.34 13.76 -5.68
N GLN A 22 14.50 13.24 -6.00
CA GLN A 22 14.61 11.80 -6.17
C GLN A 22 14.77 11.15 -4.81
N VAL A 23 13.81 10.36 -4.42
CA VAL A 23 13.89 9.57 -3.20
C VAL A 23 14.48 8.22 -3.59
N GLN A 24 15.57 7.86 -2.94
CA GLN A 24 16.18 6.56 -3.15
C GLN A 24 15.70 5.60 -2.08
N ILE A 25 15.11 4.51 -2.52
CA ILE A 25 14.57 3.50 -1.62
C ILE A 25 15.58 2.38 -1.47
N LYS A 26 16.00 2.14 -0.22
CA LYS A 26 16.92 1.04 0.07
C LYS A 26 16.10 -0.22 0.33
N ALA A 27 16.48 -1.28 -0.34
CA ALA A 27 15.86 -2.58 -0.15
C ALA A 27 16.87 -3.66 -0.46
N ASP A 28 16.87 -4.74 0.31
CA ASP A 28 17.69 -5.91 -0.01
C ASP A 28 16.93 -6.84 -0.96
N GLU A 29 17.61 -7.87 -1.42
CA GLU A 29 17.01 -8.82 -2.37
C GLU A 29 15.78 -9.50 -1.80
N LYS A 30 15.81 -9.83 -0.52
CA LYS A 30 14.71 -10.51 0.15
C LYS A 30 13.47 -9.62 0.20
N GLU A 31 13.67 -8.35 0.51
CA GLU A 31 12.59 -7.37 0.56
C GLU A 31 11.99 -7.15 -0.83
N LEU A 32 12.82 -7.13 -1.86
CA LEU A 32 12.38 -6.92 -3.24
C LEU A 32 11.57 -8.09 -3.80
N LEU A 33 11.74 -9.29 -3.25
CA LEU A 33 10.93 -10.44 -3.65
C LEU A 33 9.47 -10.29 -3.24
N GLY A 34 9.23 -9.52 -2.19
CA GLY A 34 7.89 -9.33 -1.67
C GLY A 34 7.39 -10.51 -0.86
N GLN A 35 6.22 -10.35 -0.29
CA GLN A 35 5.57 -11.38 0.51
C GLN A 35 4.13 -11.51 0.05
N TYR A 36 3.65 -12.73 -0.01
CA TYR A 36 2.29 -13.01 -0.44
C TYR A 36 1.32 -12.91 0.73
N ALA A 37 0.20 -12.25 0.52
CA ALA A 37 -0.89 -12.18 1.48
C ALA A 37 -2.20 -12.30 0.71
N ASN A 38 -3.18 -12.97 1.31
CA ASN A 38 -4.48 -13.16 0.71
C ASN A 38 -5.62 -12.62 1.55
N LEU A 39 -5.28 -11.90 2.64
CA LEU A 39 -6.26 -11.26 3.51
C LEU A 39 -5.64 -10.00 4.08
N VAL A 40 -6.44 -8.96 4.23
CA VAL A 40 -6.06 -7.78 4.99
C VAL A 40 -7.12 -7.50 6.03
N VAL A 41 -6.69 -7.28 7.27
CA VAL A 41 -7.57 -6.88 8.35
C VAL A 41 -7.15 -5.48 8.78
N ILE A 42 -8.07 -4.55 8.70
CA ILE A 42 -7.77 -3.14 8.92
C ILE A 42 -8.50 -2.64 10.15
N HIS A 43 -7.76 -2.00 11.03
CA HIS A 43 -8.29 -1.34 12.21
C HIS A 43 -7.89 0.13 12.19
N HIS A 44 -8.61 0.96 12.92
CA HIS A 44 -8.27 2.37 12.98
C HIS A 44 -8.68 2.97 14.33
N ASN A 45 -8.03 4.07 14.64
CA ASN A 45 -8.50 5.01 15.64
C ASN A 45 -8.45 6.42 15.02
N ALA A 46 -8.60 7.45 15.83
CA ALA A 46 -8.63 8.82 15.30
C ALA A 46 -7.31 9.26 14.66
N GLU A 47 -6.22 8.59 14.99
CA GLU A 47 -4.88 9.05 14.60
C GLU A 47 -4.19 8.17 13.58
N GLU A 48 -4.59 6.90 13.45
CA GLU A 48 -3.87 5.98 12.58
C GLU A 48 -4.73 4.83 12.10
N PHE A 49 -4.31 4.24 10.99
CA PHE A 49 -4.85 3.00 10.46
C PHE A 49 -3.80 1.93 10.55
N THR A 50 -4.20 0.75 10.98
CA THR A 50 -3.32 -0.42 11.00
C THR A 50 -3.80 -1.41 9.94
N LEU A 51 -2.91 -1.74 9.01
CA LEU A 51 -3.18 -2.70 7.94
C LEU A 51 -2.41 -3.98 8.26
N ASN A 52 -3.15 -5.03 8.60
CA ASN A 52 -2.56 -6.33 8.91
C ASN A 52 -2.72 -7.23 7.69
N PHE A 53 -1.63 -7.54 7.03
CA PHE A 53 -1.62 -8.43 5.88
C PHE A 53 -1.34 -9.84 6.37
N VAL A 54 -2.23 -10.76 5.99
CA VAL A 54 -2.25 -12.10 6.53
C VAL A 54 -2.24 -13.11 5.37
N TYR A 55 -1.53 -14.19 5.54
CA TYR A 55 -1.65 -15.34 4.67
C TYR A 55 -2.48 -16.41 5.38
N VAL A 56 -3.65 -16.69 4.85
CA VAL A 56 -4.52 -17.75 5.36
C VAL A 56 -4.18 -19.03 4.62
N PHE A 57 -3.90 -20.08 5.37
CA PHE A 57 -3.53 -21.36 4.78
C PHE A 57 -4.73 -22.00 4.07
N PRO A 58 -4.51 -22.64 2.91
CA PRO A 58 -5.63 -23.16 2.14
C PRO A 58 -6.27 -24.41 2.74
N THR A 59 -5.58 -25.14 3.61
CA THR A 59 -6.03 -26.46 4.06
C THR A 59 -6.41 -26.53 5.53
N VAL A 60 -6.08 -25.50 6.32
CA VAL A 60 -6.38 -25.48 7.74
C VAL A 60 -6.89 -24.07 8.10
N PRO A 61 -7.75 -23.96 9.15
CA PRO A 61 -8.27 -22.65 9.53
C PRO A 61 -7.27 -21.85 10.36
N GLN A 62 -6.10 -21.67 9.79
CA GLN A 62 -5.00 -20.93 10.41
C GLN A 62 -4.36 -20.02 9.40
N GLY A 63 -3.73 -18.99 9.89
CA GLY A 63 -3.00 -18.05 9.05
C GLY A 63 -1.77 -17.53 9.76
N LYS A 64 -1.01 -16.76 9.03
CA LYS A 64 0.20 -16.13 9.53
C LYS A 64 0.15 -14.65 9.23
N LEU A 65 0.48 -13.83 10.22
CA LEU A 65 0.64 -12.41 9.99
C LEU A 65 1.90 -12.18 9.17
N VAL A 66 1.72 -11.64 7.98
CA VAL A 66 2.83 -11.38 7.06
C VAL A 66 3.48 -10.05 7.40
N SER A 67 2.66 -9.01 7.55
CA SER A 67 3.16 -7.67 7.84
C SER A 67 2.06 -6.84 8.45
N SER A 68 2.44 -5.96 9.37
CA SER A 68 1.53 -5.00 9.97
C SER A 68 2.09 -3.61 9.69
N LEU A 69 1.30 -2.78 9.05
CA LEU A 69 1.71 -1.43 8.68
C LEU A 69 0.78 -0.43 9.32
N ILE A 70 1.38 0.61 9.88
CA ILE A 70 0.62 1.70 10.49
C ILE A 70 0.82 2.94 9.64
N VAL A 71 -0.29 3.55 9.22
CA VAL A 71 -0.26 4.74 8.38
C VAL A 71 -1.19 5.80 8.96
N SER A 72 -0.93 7.06 8.63
CA SER A 72 -1.83 8.14 9.02
C SER A 72 -3.15 8.03 8.26
N PRO A 73 -4.23 8.63 8.79
CA PRO A 73 -5.50 8.64 8.06
C PRO A 73 -5.38 9.24 6.66
N ALA A 74 -4.62 10.32 6.52
CA ALA A 74 -4.42 10.94 5.21
C ALA A 74 -3.70 10.00 4.26
N HIS A 75 -2.71 9.27 4.75
CA HIS A 75 -1.99 8.32 3.91
C HIS A 75 -2.84 7.11 3.55
N ALA A 76 -3.71 6.69 4.45
CA ALA A 76 -4.65 5.61 4.14
C ALA A 76 -5.53 5.97 2.94
N LYS A 77 -5.97 7.22 2.85
CA LYS A 77 -6.72 7.69 1.68
C LYS A 77 -5.86 7.68 0.42
N ARG A 78 -4.59 8.03 0.53
CA ARG A 78 -3.67 7.97 -0.62
C ARG A 78 -3.43 6.55 -1.08
N VAL A 79 -3.30 5.61 -0.15
CA VAL A 79 -3.14 4.20 -0.48
C VAL A 79 -4.37 3.69 -1.23
N LEU A 80 -5.56 4.01 -0.73
CA LEU A 80 -6.80 3.64 -1.41
C LEU A 80 -6.83 4.18 -2.83
N ARG A 81 -6.50 5.45 -3.00
CA ARG A 81 -6.54 6.09 -4.30
C ARG A 81 -5.52 5.47 -5.27
N ALA A 82 -4.31 5.24 -4.78
CA ALA A 82 -3.27 4.61 -5.59
C ALA A 82 -3.67 3.21 -6.05
N LEU A 83 -4.29 2.45 -5.15
CA LEU A 83 -4.76 1.11 -5.46
C LEU A 83 -5.90 1.16 -6.48
N GLN A 84 -6.84 2.06 -6.31
CA GLN A 84 -7.95 2.23 -7.26
C GLN A 84 -7.44 2.56 -8.66
N GLU A 85 -6.46 3.45 -8.77
CA GLU A 85 -5.88 3.82 -10.07
C GLU A 85 -5.19 2.63 -10.72
N ASN A 86 -4.48 1.83 -9.96
CA ASN A 86 -3.79 0.67 -10.50
C ASN A 86 -4.76 -0.42 -10.92
N ILE A 87 -5.80 -0.64 -10.14
CA ILE A 87 -6.85 -1.60 -10.50
C ILE A 87 -7.53 -1.16 -11.80
N ALA A 88 -7.82 0.12 -11.95
CA ALA A 88 -8.43 0.63 -13.18
C ALA A 88 -7.55 0.37 -14.38
N ARG A 89 -6.25 0.62 -14.27
CA ARG A 89 -5.30 0.36 -15.36
C ARG A 89 -5.19 -1.12 -15.68
N TYR A 90 -5.20 -1.95 -14.66
CA TYR A 90 -5.18 -3.39 -14.85
C TYR A 90 -6.41 -3.85 -15.64
N GLU A 91 -7.59 -3.37 -15.25
CA GLU A 91 -8.83 -3.82 -15.87
C GLU A 91 -8.97 -3.34 -17.31
N VAL A 92 -8.39 -2.19 -17.64
CA VAL A 92 -8.35 -1.75 -19.05
C VAL A 92 -7.51 -2.71 -19.89
N GLN A 93 -6.39 -3.18 -19.34
CA GLN A 93 -5.44 -4.02 -20.07
C GLN A 93 -5.85 -5.50 -20.09
N PHE A 94 -6.34 -6.01 -18.98
CA PHE A 94 -6.56 -7.45 -18.81
C PHE A 94 -8.02 -7.84 -18.61
N GLY A 95 -8.92 -6.87 -18.50
CA GLY A 95 -10.34 -7.14 -18.26
C GLY A 95 -10.72 -7.08 -16.79
N PRO A 96 -12.02 -7.16 -16.50
CA PRO A 96 -12.51 -7.03 -15.13
C PRO A 96 -11.93 -8.08 -14.21
N ILE A 97 -11.61 -7.66 -12.99
CA ILE A 97 -11.13 -8.57 -11.97
C ILE A 97 -12.33 -9.29 -11.35
N LYS A 98 -12.27 -10.62 -11.34
CA LYS A 98 -13.26 -11.44 -10.63
C LYS A 98 -12.74 -11.69 -9.23
N GLU A 99 -13.52 -11.31 -8.23
CA GLU A 99 -13.04 -11.39 -6.85
C GLU A 99 -13.06 -12.81 -6.29
N GLY A 100 -14.02 -13.62 -6.71
CA GLY A 100 -14.12 -14.97 -6.20
C GLY A 100 -14.50 -15.01 -4.72
N ALA A 101 -14.21 -16.14 -4.06
CA ALA A 101 -14.50 -16.32 -2.65
C ALA A 101 -13.36 -15.75 -1.80
N VAL A 102 -13.73 -15.09 -0.71
CA VAL A 102 -12.73 -14.62 0.26
C VAL A 102 -12.24 -15.79 1.10
N PRO A 103 -10.96 -15.77 1.55
CA PRO A 103 -10.42 -16.86 2.36
C PRO A 103 -11.13 -17.03 3.70
N VAL A 104 -11.49 -15.90 4.32
CA VAL A 104 -12.23 -15.88 5.59
C VAL A 104 -12.83 -14.49 5.74
N GLN A 105 -13.99 -14.42 6.37
CA GLN A 105 -14.64 -13.14 6.63
C GLN A 105 -14.05 -12.50 7.88
N GLU A 106 -13.92 -11.19 7.83
CA GLU A 106 -13.26 -10.42 8.88
C GLU A 106 -13.78 -10.70 10.28
N PRO A 107 -15.13 -10.82 10.51
CA PRO A 107 -15.61 -11.11 11.86
C PRO A 107 -15.10 -12.42 12.44
N ASN A 108 -14.61 -13.33 11.60
CA ASN A 108 -14.11 -14.63 12.03
C ASN A 108 -12.60 -14.68 12.19
N VAL A 109 -11.93 -13.54 12.10
CA VAL A 109 -10.49 -13.48 12.23
C VAL A 109 -10.12 -13.08 13.65
N GLY A 110 -9.31 -13.89 14.30
CA GLY A 110 -8.77 -13.59 15.62
C GLY A 110 -7.26 -13.71 15.60
N PHE A 111 -6.58 -12.80 16.28
CA PHE A 111 -5.14 -12.83 16.39
C PHE A 111 -4.76 -13.49 17.71
N VAL A 112 -3.85 -14.46 17.63
CA VAL A 112 -3.30 -15.16 18.81
C VAL A 112 -1.79 -15.00 18.79
N GLN A 113 -1.21 -14.98 19.99
CA GLN A 113 0.22 -14.83 20.15
C GLN A 113 0.91 -16.16 20.36
#